data_897f56df7b51157d0923141884b88377
#
_entry.id   897f56df7b51157d0923141884b88377
#
_cell.length_a   1.000
_cell.length_b   1.000
_cell.length_c   1.000
_cell.angle_alpha   90.00
_cell.angle_beta   90.00
_cell.angle_gamma   90.00
#
_symmetry.space_group_name_H-M   'P 1'
#
loop_
_entity.id
_entity.type
_entity.pdbx_description
1 polymer ?
#
loop_
_entity_poly.entity_id
_entity_poly.type
_entity_poly.pdbx_seq_one_letter_code
_entity_poly.pdbx_strand_id
1 'polypeptide(L)'
;METTVSLVQMLDARERRVQHQQELLAQYHKPLICFTMNICGPIKDSPLIRRGFARGRQLLRQQFLRAKLTPLYQDAVREVTGCEAFYVLDADPLTIKKFTTDIEDATPLGRLFDMDVIRPDGLKVDREELNLEGRRCLICGGPAKVCSSCLLYTSPSPRDQ
;
A
#
# COMPACT_ATOMS: atom_id res chain seq x y z
N MET A 1 23.65 -4.14 -5.18
CA MET A 1 23.27 -5.07 -6.27
C MET A 1 21.79 -5.37 -6.18
N GLU A 2 21.11 -5.28 -7.30
CA GLU A 2 19.67 -5.54 -7.35
C GLU A 2 19.41 -7.05 -7.49
N THR A 3 18.41 -7.53 -6.75
CA THR A 3 18.08 -8.95 -6.70
C THR A 3 16.70 -9.17 -7.33
N THR A 4 16.61 -10.14 -8.23
CA THR A 4 15.33 -10.55 -8.80
C THR A 4 14.53 -11.37 -7.77
N VAL A 5 13.21 -11.24 -7.85
CA VAL A 5 12.29 -11.90 -6.91
C VAL A 5 11.41 -12.87 -7.69
N SER A 6 11.25 -14.08 -7.16
CA SER A 6 10.38 -15.10 -7.74
C SER A 6 8.93 -14.88 -7.33
N LEU A 7 8.00 -15.51 -8.08
CA LEU A 7 6.58 -15.49 -7.72
C LEU A 7 6.35 -16.10 -6.33
N VAL A 8 7.06 -17.18 -5.99
CA VAL A 8 6.92 -17.82 -4.68
C VAL A 8 7.31 -16.87 -3.57
N GLN A 9 8.42 -16.13 -3.73
CA GLN A 9 8.84 -15.13 -2.75
C GLN A 9 7.79 -14.02 -2.58
N MET A 10 7.17 -13.58 -3.68
CA MET A 10 6.12 -12.57 -3.61
C MET A 10 4.87 -13.07 -2.88
N LEU A 11 4.47 -14.32 -3.12
CA LEU A 11 3.33 -14.92 -2.43
C LEU A 11 3.59 -15.09 -0.94
N ASP A 12 4.80 -15.52 -0.57
CA ASP A 12 5.20 -15.64 0.84
C ASP A 12 5.19 -14.28 1.54
N ALA A 13 5.73 -13.26 0.89
CA ALA A 13 5.73 -11.90 1.43
C ALA A 13 4.29 -11.40 1.64
N ARG A 14 3.40 -11.68 0.70
CA ARG A 14 1.99 -11.32 0.80
C ARG A 14 1.32 -12.01 1.99
N GLU A 15 1.57 -13.30 2.19
CA GLU A 15 1.02 -14.03 3.34
C GLU A 15 1.48 -13.42 4.66
N ARG A 16 2.77 -13.13 4.79
CA ARG A 16 3.31 -12.49 5.99
C ARG A 16 2.67 -11.12 6.22
N ARG A 17 2.46 -10.35 5.14
CA ARG A 17 1.82 -9.04 5.22
C ARG A 17 0.38 -9.13 5.69
N VAL A 18 -0.40 -10.06 5.13
CA VAL A 18 -1.79 -10.28 5.53
C VAL A 18 -1.87 -10.71 6.98
N GLN A 19 -0.99 -11.62 7.41
CA GLN A 19 -0.94 -12.07 8.80
C GLN A 19 -0.64 -10.90 9.75
N HIS A 20 0.33 -10.06 9.39
CA HIS A 20 0.66 -8.89 10.20
C HIS A 20 -0.51 -7.90 10.28
N GLN A 21 -1.22 -7.70 9.17
CA GLN A 21 -2.43 -6.88 9.16
C GLN A 21 -3.47 -7.42 10.13
N GLN A 22 -3.73 -8.73 10.10
CA GLN A 22 -4.71 -9.36 10.99
C GLN A 22 -4.31 -9.22 12.45
N GLU A 23 -3.03 -9.39 12.76
CA GLU A 23 -2.53 -9.22 14.14
C GLU A 23 -2.73 -7.79 14.63
N LEU A 24 -2.44 -6.79 13.81
CA LEU A 24 -2.61 -5.39 14.18
C LEU A 24 -4.09 -5.03 14.36
N LEU A 25 -4.97 -5.52 13.48
CA LEU A 25 -6.40 -5.29 13.61
C LEU A 25 -6.97 -5.94 14.86
N ALA A 26 -6.50 -7.15 15.20
CA ALA A 26 -6.94 -7.86 16.41
C ALA A 26 -6.46 -7.15 17.67
N GLN A 27 -5.27 -6.55 17.63
CA GLN A 27 -4.69 -5.87 18.80
C GLN A 27 -5.31 -4.51 19.06
N TYR A 28 -5.48 -3.71 18.01
CA TYR A 28 -5.88 -2.31 18.17
C TYR A 28 -7.35 -2.03 17.90
N HIS A 29 -8.03 -2.86 17.11
CA HIS A 29 -9.43 -2.66 16.70
C HIS A 29 -9.69 -1.30 16.06
N LYS A 30 -8.72 -0.82 15.29
CA LYS A 30 -8.75 0.48 14.60
C LYS A 30 -8.35 0.30 13.14
N PRO A 31 -8.68 1.28 12.27
CA PRO A 31 -8.25 1.23 10.87
C PRO A 31 -6.74 1.20 10.72
N LEU A 32 -6.30 0.57 9.66
CA LEU A 32 -4.90 0.33 9.35
C LEU A 32 -4.58 0.82 7.93
N ILE A 33 -3.46 1.54 7.77
CA ILE A 33 -2.88 1.76 6.44
C ILE A 33 -1.78 0.73 6.24
N CYS A 34 -1.82 0.04 5.11
CA CYS A 34 -0.72 -0.80 4.63
C CYS A 34 -0.18 -0.17 3.36
N PHE A 35 1.06 0.33 3.42
CA PHE A 35 1.70 1.01 2.31
C PHE A 35 2.78 0.13 1.70
N THR A 36 2.65 -0.17 0.41
CA THR A 36 3.65 -0.86 -0.40
C THR A 36 3.88 -0.08 -1.68
N MET A 37 4.93 -0.44 -2.44
CA MET A 37 5.19 0.15 -3.75
C MET A 37 4.66 -0.79 -4.83
N ASN A 38 3.97 -0.20 -5.82
CA ASN A 38 3.46 -0.92 -6.98
C ASN A 38 4.52 -0.89 -8.09
N ILE A 39 5.46 -1.83 -8.02
CA ILE A 39 6.60 -1.90 -8.93
C ILE A 39 6.42 -3.08 -9.88
N CYS A 40 6.33 -2.81 -11.18
CA CYS A 40 6.31 -3.85 -12.21
C CYS A 40 7.72 -4.41 -12.42
N GLY A 41 7.80 -5.69 -12.82
CA GLY A 41 9.07 -6.35 -13.04
C GLY A 41 9.55 -7.12 -11.81
N PRO A 42 10.64 -7.90 -11.95
CA PRO A 42 11.08 -8.81 -10.89
C PRO A 42 11.96 -8.16 -9.83
N ILE A 43 12.38 -6.91 -10.00
CA ILE A 43 13.22 -6.19 -9.02
C ILE A 43 12.32 -5.30 -8.19
N LYS A 44 12.18 -5.62 -6.91
CA LYS A 44 11.26 -4.95 -5.99
C LYS A 44 11.97 -4.08 -4.95
N ASP A 45 13.29 -4.11 -4.90
CA ASP A 45 14.09 -3.32 -3.97
C ASP A 45 15.32 -2.76 -4.69
N SER A 46 15.54 -1.46 -4.59
CA SER A 46 16.69 -0.74 -5.12
C SER A 46 16.82 0.58 -4.37
N PRO A 47 17.98 1.26 -4.46
CA PRO A 47 18.11 2.59 -3.85
C PRO A 47 17.05 3.59 -4.33
N LEU A 48 16.67 3.54 -5.61
CA LEU A 48 15.65 4.41 -6.16
C LEU A 48 14.27 4.10 -5.59
N ILE A 49 13.92 2.82 -5.52
CA ILE A 49 12.65 2.36 -4.95
C ILE A 49 12.56 2.78 -3.48
N ARG A 50 13.64 2.61 -2.72
CA ARG A 50 13.67 3.02 -1.30
C ARG A 50 13.46 4.52 -1.13
N ARG A 51 14.02 5.34 -2.01
CA ARG A 51 13.81 6.80 -1.97
C ARG A 51 12.36 7.15 -2.25
N GLY A 52 11.74 6.49 -3.23
CA GLY A 52 10.31 6.67 -3.50
C GLY A 52 9.46 6.28 -2.31
N PHE A 53 9.76 5.16 -1.68
CA PHE A 53 9.06 4.70 -0.49
C PHE A 53 9.20 5.70 0.67
N ALA A 54 10.41 6.20 0.92
CA ALA A 54 10.65 7.19 1.96
C ALA A 54 9.84 8.47 1.71
N ARG A 55 9.71 8.87 0.45
CA ARG A 55 8.89 10.04 0.08
C ARG A 55 7.41 9.78 0.39
N GLY A 56 6.91 8.59 0.09
CA GLY A 56 5.52 8.22 0.41
C GLY A 56 5.27 8.26 1.92
N ARG A 57 6.21 7.75 2.71
CA ARG A 57 6.11 7.82 4.16
C ARG A 57 6.12 9.26 4.68
N GLN A 58 6.94 10.12 4.08
CA GLN A 58 6.99 11.53 4.44
C GLN A 58 5.65 12.22 4.15
N LEU A 59 5.04 11.92 3.00
CA LEU A 59 3.75 12.47 2.61
C LEU A 59 2.63 12.01 3.56
N LEU A 60 2.66 10.74 3.98
CA LEU A 60 1.72 10.24 4.99
C LEU A 60 1.89 10.99 6.31
N ARG A 61 3.13 11.17 6.75
CA ARG A 61 3.41 11.91 7.99
C ARG A 61 2.87 13.33 7.93
N GLN A 62 3.03 14.00 6.79
CA GLN A 62 2.49 15.35 6.61
C GLN A 62 0.97 15.37 6.74
N GLN A 63 0.28 14.38 6.17
CA GLN A 63 -1.18 14.29 6.30
C GLN A 63 -1.60 14.06 7.75
N PHE A 64 -0.90 13.19 8.46
CA PHE A 64 -1.19 12.94 9.88
C PHE A 64 -1.01 14.22 10.71
N LEU A 65 0.05 14.98 10.47
CA LEU A 65 0.29 16.24 11.17
C LEU A 65 -0.79 17.26 10.90
N ARG A 66 -1.24 17.39 9.65
CA ARG A 66 -2.32 18.30 9.28
C ARG A 66 -3.64 17.92 9.95
N ALA A 67 -3.90 16.64 10.06
CA ALA A 67 -5.12 16.11 10.68
C ALA A 67 -5.00 16.01 12.21
N LYS A 68 -3.83 16.35 12.78
CA LYS A 68 -3.54 16.23 14.21
C LYS A 68 -3.71 14.78 14.69
N LEU A 69 -3.30 13.83 13.85
CA LEU A 69 -3.33 12.41 14.16
C LEU A 69 -1.94 11.92 14.52
N THR A 70 -1.84 11.16 15.60
CA THR A 70 -0.63 10.43 15.94
C THR A 70 -0.93 8.94 15.80
N PRO A 71 -0.18 8.20 14.96
CA PRO A 71 -0.43 6.77 14.81
C PRO A 71 -0.33 6.05 16.17
N LEU A 72 -1.27 5.15 16.44
CA LEU A 72 -1.23 4.28 17.62
C LEU A 72 -0.11 3.26 17.48
N TYR A 73 0.23 2.91 16.26
CA TYR A 73 1.32 2.01 15.91
C TYR A 73 1.85 2.40 14.54
N GLN A 74 3.15 2.29 14.36
CA GLN A 74 3.76 2.40 13.04
C GLN A 74 4.99 1.51 12.96
N ASP A 75 5.21 0.95 11.77
CA ASP A 75 6.30 0.02 11.52
C ASP A 75 6.65 0.07 10.03
N ALA A 76 7.90 -0.21 9.71
CA ALA A 76 8.35 -0.29 8.33
C ALA A 76 9.36 -1.41 8.20
N VAL A 77 9.24 -2.19 7.12
CA VAL A 77 10.09 -3.33 6.84
C VAL A 77 10.64 -3.18 5.43
N ARG A 78 11.90 -3.57 5.26
CA ARG A 78 12.53 -3.63 3.95
C ARG A 78 12.99 -5.06 3.68
N GLU A 79 12.44 -5.63 2.61
CA GLU A 79 12.73 -6.99 2.18
C GLU A 79 13.14 -6.98 0.71
N VAL A 80 13.71 -8.09 0.24
CA VAL A 80 14.00 -8.23 -1.20
C VAL A 80 12.72 -8.14 -2.04
N THR A 81 11.58 -8.47 -1.45
CA THR A 81 10.26 -8.39 -2.08
C THR A 81 9.67 -6.99 -2.09
N GLY A 82 10.34 -6.03 -1.47
CA GLY A 82 9.93 -4.62 -1.43
C GLY A 82 9.84 -4.07 -0.03
N CYS A 83 9.51 -2.79 0.05
CA CYS A 83 9.31 -2.08 1.30
C CYS A 83 7.84 -2.12 1.69
N GLU A 84 7.57 -2.23 2.99
CA GLU A 84 6.21 -2.22 3.55
C GLU A 84 6.17 -1.31 4.77
N ALA A 85 5.09 -0.56 4.94
CA ALA A 85 4.87 0.24 6.13
C ALA A 85 3.43 0.07 6.61
N PHE A 86 3.25 0.10 7.92
CA PHE A 86 1.96 -0.11 8.57
C PHE A 86 1.70 1.03 9.54
N TYR A 87 0.48 1.55 9.53
CA TYR A 87 0.06 2.63 10.43
C TYR A 87 -1.33 2.31 10.97
N VAL A 88 -1.47 2.26 12.28
CA VAL A 88 -2.79 2.13 12.92
C VAL A 88 -3.22 3.52 13.38
N LEU A 89 -4.40 3.94 12.97
CA LEU A 89 -4.91 5.30 13.22
C LEU A 89 -6.28 5.26 13.87
N ASP A 90 -6.45 6.12 14.88
CA ASP A 90 -7.77 6.30 15.51
C ASP A 90 -8.52 7.41 14.75
N ALA A 91 -9.06 7.05 13.60
CA ALA A 91 -9.80 7.98 12.74
C ALA A 91 -10.78 7.20 11.87
N ASP A 92 -11.71 7.92 11.24
CA ASP A 92 -12.67 7.30 10.34
C ASP A 92 -11.98 6.71 9.12
N PRO A 93 -12.28 5.45 8.72
CA PRO A 93 -11.65 4.81 7.57
C PRO A 93 -11.79 5.59 6.27
N LEU A 94 -12.92 6.23 6.02
CA LEU A 94 -13.12 7.02 4.80
C LEU A 94 -12.24 8.28 4.80
N THR A 95 -12.05 8.91 5.96
CA THR A 95 -11.15 10.05 6.10
C THR A 95 -9.71 9.63 5.81
N ILE A 96 -9.28 8.48 6.34
CA ILE A 96 -7.95 7.93 6.08
C ILE A 96 -7.79 7.61 4.59
N LYS A 97 -8.81 7.02 3.98
CA LYS A 97 -8.76 6.70 2.54
C LYS A 97 -8.61 7.97 1.70
N LYS A 98 -9.24 9.05 2.10
CA LYS A 98 -9.10 10.34 1.43
C LYS A 98 -7.64 10.82 1.48
N PHE A 99 -6.95 10.68 2.62
CA PHE A 99 -5.54 11.02 2.74
C PHE A 99 -4.69 10.22 1.75
N THR A 100 -4.90 8.91 1.72
CA THR A 100 -4.09 8.03 0.88
C THR A 100 -4.34 8.26 -0.61
N THR A 101 -5.59 8.44 -1.01
CA THR A 101 -5.93 8.71 -2.41
C THR A 101 -5.39 10.06 -2.87
N ASP A 102 -5.43 11.08 -2.01
CA ASP A 102 -4.85 12.39 -2.32
C ASP A 102 -3.35 12.27 -2.59
N ILE A 103 -2.63 11.47 -1.79
CA ILE A 103 -1.20 11.24 -2.00
C ILE A 103 -0.96 10.46 -3.29
N GLU A 104 -1.73 9.40 -3.53
CA GLU A 104 -1.57 8.57 -4.73
C GLU A 104 -1.83 9.34 -6.02
N ASP A 105 -2.73 10.33 -5.97
CA ASP A 105 -3.16 11.07 -7.15
C ASP A 105 -2.44 12.42 -7.33
N ALA A 106 -1.69 12.88 -6.34
CA ALA A 106 -1.12 14.22 -6.35
C ALA A 106 0.04 14.39 -7.35
N THR A 107 0.83 13.33 -7.59
CA THR A 107 2.02 13.38 -8.44
C THR A 107 2.17 12.10 -9.24
N PRO A 108 2.98 12.09 -10.32
CA PRO A 108 3.28 10.85 -11.04
C PRO A 108 3.90 9.78 -10.14
N LEU A 109 4.74 10.16 -9.17
CA LEU A 109 5.33 9.23 -8.22
C LEU A 109 4.25 8.53 -7.40
N GLY A 110 3.17 9.23 -7.05
CA GLY A 110 2.06 8.67 -6.28
C GLY A 110 1.39 7.47 -6.94
N ARG A 111 1.51 7.35 -8.25
CA ARG A 111 0.97 6.20 -8.98
C ARG A 111 1.72 4.91 -8.68
N LEU A 112 2.92 5.00 -8.14
CA LEU A 112 3.71 3.84 -7.70
C LEU A 112 3.39 3.46 -6.25
N PHE A 113 2.62 4.27 -5.53
CA PHE A 113 2.23 3.98 -4.16
C PHE A 113 0.97 3.13 -4.14
N ASP A 114 0.97 2.12 -3.29
CA ASP A 114 -0.20 1.30 -3.00
C ASP A 114 -0.49 1.43 -1.51
N MET A 115 -1.44 2.29 -1.17
CA MET A 115 -1.79 2.62 0.20
C MET A 115 -3.19 2.07 0.51
N ASP A 116 -3.24 0.83 0.93
CA ASP A 116 -4.51 0.19 1.30
C ASP A 116 -4.96 0.64 2.68
N VAL A 117 -6.24 0.95 2.80
CA VAL A 117 -6.88 1.24 4.08
C VAL A 117 -7.79 0.08 4.43
N ILE A 118 -7.58 -0.50 5.61
CA ILE A 118 -8.28 -1.70 6.05
C ILE A 118 -9.09 -1.35 7.31
N ARG A 119 -10.38 -1.66 7.29
CA ARG A 119 -11.27 -1.46 8.42
C ARG A 119 -10.97 -2.47 9.54
N PRO A 120 -11.41 -2.17 10.76
CA PRO A 120 -11.21 -3.12 11.89
C PRO A 120 -11.78 -4.51 11.63
N ASP A 121 -12.80 -4.64 10.78
CA ASP A 121 -13.38 -5.94 10.40
C ASP A 121 -12.59 -6.68 9.31
N GLY A 122 -11.49 -6.08 8.84
CA GLY A 122 -10.64 -6.68 7.82
C GLY A 122 -11.01 -6.32 6.39
N LEU A 123 -12.11 -5.59 6.16
CA LEU A 123 -12.53 -5.19 4.83
C LEU A 123 -11.79 -3.92 4.39
N LYS A 124 -11.34 -3.91 3.14
CA LYS A 124 -10.68 -2.75 2.57
C LYS A 124 -11.67 -1.66 2.19
N VAL A 125 -11.22 -0.41 2.30
CA VAL A 125 -11.97 0.73 1.78
C VAL A 125 -11.58 0.90 0.31
N ASP A 126 -12.58 0.88 -0.58
CA ASP A 126 -12.36 1.06 -2.01
C ASP A 126 -12.48 2.54 -2.40
N ARG A 127 -11.81 2.91 -3.50
CA ARG A 127 -11.90 4.27 -4.05
C ARG A 127 -13.33 4.65 -4.41
N GLU A 128 -14.12 3.68 -4.87
CA GLU A 128 -15.52 3.89 -5.23
C GLU A 128 -16.36 4.40 -4.06
N GLU A 129 -15.97 4.07 -2.82
CA GLU A 129 -16.67 4.59 -1.62
C GLU A 129 -16.49 6.10 -1.45
N LEU A 130 -15.48 6.69 -2.10
CA LEU A 130 -15.25 8.13 -2.14
C LEU A 130 -15.72 8.74 -3.46
N ASN A 131 -16.47 8.00 -4.28
CA ASN A 131 -16.90 8.40 -5.63
C ASN A 131 -15.71 8.65 -6.57
N LEU A 132 -14.62 7.92 -6.39
CA LEU A 132 -13.44 7.99 -7.24
C LEU A 132 -13.39 6.80 -8.19
N GLU A 133 -12.82 7.01 -9.38
CA GLU A 133 -12.57 5.91 -10.30
C GLU A 133 -11.46 4.99 -9.76
N GLY A 134 -11.57 3.70 -10.08
CA GLY A 134 -10.51 2.76 -9.81
C GLY A 134 -9.23 3.12 -10.56
N ARG A 135 -8.09 2.68 -10.05
CA ARG A 135 -6.80 2.97 -10.68
C ARG A 135 -6.63 2.21 -11.99
N ARG A 136 -5.86 2.80 -12.90
CA ARG A 136 -5.55 2.16 -14.17
C ARG A 136 -4.15 1.59 -14.17
N CYS A 137 -3.95 0.51 -14.91
CA CYS A 137 -2.64 -0.08 -15.08
C CYS A 137 -1.69 0.90 -15.78
N LEU A 138 -0.49 1.06 -15.25
CA LEU A 138 0.52 1.96 -15.80
C LEU A 138 1.01 1.53 -17.18
N ILE A 139 0.89 0.24 -17.50
CA ILE A 139 1.39 -0.32 -18.76
C ILE A 139 0.33 -0.27 -19.85
N CYS A 140 -0.87 -0.80 -19.59
CA CYS A 140 -1.90 -0.94 -20.62
C CYS A 140 -3.03 0.08 -20.56
N GLY A 141 -3.12 0.88 -19.47
CA GLY A 141 -4.18 1.85 -19.28
C GLY A 141 -5.53 1.27 -18.90
N GLY A 142 -5.66 -0.06 -18.85
CA GLY A 142 -6.88 -0.72 -18.40
C GLY A 142 -7.01 -0.75 -16.89
N PRO A 143 -8.12 -1.31 -16.36
CA PRO A 143 -8.28 -1.42 -14.91
C PRO A 143 -7.15 -2.23 -14.28
N ALA A 144 -6.51 -1.71 -13.25
CA ALA A 144 -5.37 -2.36 -12.61
C ALA A 144 -5.73 -3.73 -12.03
N LYS A 145 -6.97 -3.86 -11.53
CA LYS A 145 -7.45 -5.11 -10.91
C LYS A 145 -7.47 -6.29 -11.86
N VAL A 146 -7.64 -6.05 -13.16
CA VAL A 146 -7.79 -7.12 -14.16
C VAL A 146 -6.58 -7.26 -15.06
N CYS A 147 -5.52 -6.48 -14.88
CA CYS A 147 -4.33 -6.53 -15.71
C CYS A 147 -3.43 -7.69 -15.27
N SER A 148 -3.56 -8.85 -15.93
CA SER A 148 -2.80 -10.05 -15.60
C SER A 148 -1.31 -9.90 -15.85
N SER A 149 -0.91 -9.09 -16.84
CA SER A 149 0.50 -8.88 -17.15
C SER A 149 1.23 -8.13 -16.05
N CYS A 150 0.52 -7.29 -15.28
CA CYS A 150 1.10 -6.59 -14.14
C CYS A 150 1.03 -7.41 -12.86
N LEU A 151 0.01 -8.26 -12.70
CA LEU A 151 -0.17 -9.08 -11.49
C LEU A 151 1.02 -10.02 -11.26
N LEU A 152 1.66 -10.49 -12.32
CA LEU A 152 2.81 -11.39 -12.22
C LEU A 152 4.01 -10.72 -11.52
N TYR A 153 4.19 -9.41 -11.71
CA TYR A 153 5.39 -8.69 -11.25
C TYR A 153 5.10 -7.64 -10.19
N THR A 154 3.85 -7.45 -9.80
CA THR A 154 3.51 -6.56 -8.69
C THR A 154 3.20 -7.38 -7.46
N SER A 155 3.30 -6.74 -6.26
CA SER A 155 2.89 -7.41 -5.04
C SER A 155 1.38 -7.62 -5.09
N PRO A 156 0.88 -8.87 -5.16
CA PRO A 156 -0.57 -9.08 -5.22
C PRO A 156 -1.22 -8.68 -3.90
N SER A 157 -2.39 -8.08 -3.99
CA SER A 157 -3.20 -7.79 -2.82
C SER A 157 -4.52 -8.54 -2.93
N PRO A 158 -5.22 -8.79 -1.81
CA PRO A 158 -6.49 -9.54 -1.87
C PRO A 158 -7.52 -8.95 -2.84
N ARG A 159 -7.52 -7.64 -3.05
CA ARG A 159 -8.45 -7.00 -3.99
C ARG A 159 -8.09 -7.19 -5.46
N ASP A 160 -6.85 -7.59 -5.74
CA ASP A 160 -6.37 -7.81 -7.10
C ASP A 160 -6.70 -9.21 -7.63
N GLN A 161 -7.32 -10.00 -6.81
CA GLN A 161 -7.66 -11.40 -7.10
C GLN A 161 -9.11 -11.59 -7.44
#